data_a1fc54e8e543ab3749446eade2e3dd8c
#
_entry.id   a1fc54e8e543ab3749446eade2e3dd8c
#
_cell.length_a   1.000
_cell.length_b   1.000
_cell.length_c   1.000
_cell.angle_alpha   90.00
_cell.angle_beta   90.00
_cell.angle_gamma   90.00
#
_symmetry.space_group_name_H-M   'P 1'
#
loop_
_entity.id
_entity.type
_entity.pdbx_description
1 polymer ?
#
loop_
_entity_poly.entity_id
_entity_poly.type
_entity_poly.pdbx_seq_one_letter_code
_entity_poly.pdbx_strand_id
1 'polypeptide(L)'
;MPRAVSNKITSAHTQAVAARTQQNSSATTKNPIFNTEKFGQHILKNPLVAQGIVDKASLKPTDVVLEVGPGTGNLTVRILDQAKRVVVVEMDPRMGAELTKRVQGKPEQRKLEVVLGDVIKTPLPYFDVVISNTPYQISSPLVFKLLSHRPLFRCAI
;
A
#
# COMPACT_ATOMS: atom_id res chain seq x y z
N MET A 1 0.04 -44.11 64.90
CA MET A 1 -0.20 -44.32 63.47
C MET A 1 -1.00 -43.13 62.93
N PRO A 2 -0.42 -42.18 62.20
CA PRO A 2 -1.18 -41.10 61.57
C PRO A 2 -1.52 -41.47 60.13
N ARG A 3 -2.76 -41.17 59.72
CA ARG A 3 -3.34 -41.40 58.38
C ARG A 3 -2.78 -40.42 57.38
N ALA A 4 -2.44 -40.91 56.17
CA ALA A 4 -2.07 -40.14 55.03
C ALA A 4 -3.23 -39.32 54.46
N VAL A 5 -3.04 -38.01 54.31
CA VAL A 5 -3.97 -37.13 53.59
C VAL A 5 -3.53 -37.09 52.14
N SER A 6 -4.41 -37.59 51.25
CA SER A 6 -4.22 -37.63 49.82
C SER A 6 -4.37 -36.24 49.22
N ASN A 7 -3.32 -35.72 48.57
CA ASN A 7 -3.32 -34.49 47.78
C ASN A 7 -4.06 -34.69 46.46
N LYS A 8 -5.30 -34.23 46.37
CA LYS A 8 -6.09 -34.17 45.11
C LYS A 8 -6.28 -32.72 44.62
N ILE A 9 -5.21 -31.92 44.57
CA ILE A 9 -5.33 -30.51 44.13
C ILE A 9 -4.36 -30.15 43.00
N THR A 10 -3.79 -31.10 42.24
CA THR A 10 -2.82 -30.74 41.20
C THR A 10 -3.27 -30.99 39.74
N SER A 11 -4.47 -31.57 39.53
CA SER A 11 -4.87 -31.83 38.12
C SER A 11 -5.73 -30.75 37.48
N ALA A 12 -6.45 -29.93 38.27
CA ALA A 12 -7.31 -28.88 37.72
C ALA A 12 -6.54 -27.60 37.30
N HIS A 13 -5.39 -27.32 37.92
CA HIS A 13 -4.63 -26.11 37.62
C HIS A 13 -3.77 -26.25 36.33
N THR A 14 -3.33 -27.44 36.01
CA THR A 14 -2.51 -27.74 34.82
C THR A 14 -3.35 -27.74 33.54
N GLN A 15 -4.64 -28.11 33.61
CA GLN A 15 -5.53 -28.06 32.45
C GLN A 15 -6.01 -26.63 32.11
N ALA A 16 -6.11 -25.75 33.09
CA ALA A 16 -6.52 -24.35 32.85
C ALA A 16 -5.42 -23.50 32.19
N VAL A 17 -4.15 -23.84 32.39
CA VAL A 17 -3.01 -23.14 31.76
C VAL A 17 -2.81 -23.60 30.31
N ALA A 18 -3.05 -24.88 30.00
CA ALA A 18 -2.92 -25.40 28.63
C ALA A 18 -4.05 -24.89 27.68
N ALA A 19 -5.25 -24.58 28.21
CA ALA A 19 -6.35 -24.05 27.42
C ALA A 19 -6.21 -22.56 27.09
N ARG A 20 -5.33 -21.81 27.77
CA ARG A 20 -5.09 -20.38 27.51
C ARG A 20 -4.02 -20.09 26.47
N THR A 21 -3.23 -21.08 26.08
CA THR A 21 -2.11 -20.89 25.13
C THR A 21 -2.49 -21.20 23.67
N GLN A 22 -3.71 -21.64 23.40
CA GLN A 22 -4.16 -21.99 22.04
C GLN A 22 -5.13 -20.97 21.39
N GLN A 23 -5.34 -19.80 21.97
CA GLN A 23 -6.24 -18.79 21.38
C GLN A 23 -5.52 -17.54 20.89
N ASN A 24 -4.23 -17.63 20.54
CA ASN A 24 -3.52 -16.52 19.89
C ASN A 24 -2.92 -16.94 18.53
N SER A 25 -3.67 -17.70 17.73
CA SER A 25 -3.39 -17.87 16.31
C SER A 25 -4.15 -16.80 15.52
N SER A 26 -3.47 -15.66 15.28
CA SER A 26 -3.59 -14.79 14.10
C SER A 26 -4.97 -14.81 13.39
N ALA A 27 -5.95 -14.14 13.96
CA ALA A 27 -6.94 -13.48 13.14
C ALA A 27 -6.23 -12.29 12.45
N THR A 28 -5.59 -12.55 11.31
CA THR A 28 -5.33 -11.51 10.32
C THR A 28 -6.70 -11.01 9.91
N THR A 29 -7.15 -9.92 10.50
CA THR A 29 -8.30 -9.15 10.06
C THR A 29 -8.02 -8.79 8.60
N LYS A 30 -8.52 -9.60 7.66
CA LYS A 30 -8.52 -9.29 6.24
C LYS A 30 -9.33 -8.01 6.14
N ASN A 31 -8.65 -6.88 5.97
CA ASN A 31 -9.32 -5.61 5.77
C ASN A 31 -10.17 -5.77 4.50
N PRO A 32 -11.53 -5.69 4.56
CA PRO A 32 -12.41 -6.03 3.45
C PRO A 32 -12.22 -5.11 2.22
N ILE A 33 -11.48 -4.02 2.40
CA ILE A 33 -11.15 -3.07 1.31
C ILE A 33 -10.12 -3.68 0.34
N PHE A 34 -9.26 -4.60 0.81
CA PHE A 34 -8.18 -5.15 -0.02
C PHE A 34 -8.59 -6.47 -0.66
N ASN A 35 -8.56 -6.52 -1.98
CA ASN A 35 -8.77 -7.75 -2.73
C ASN A 35 -7.47 -8.14 -3.45
N THR A 36 -6.60 -8.85 -2.73
CA THR A 36 -5.28 -9.27 -3.20
C THR A 36 -5.40 -10.26 -4.38
N GLU A 37 -6.45 -11.08 -4.40
CA GLU A 37 -6.67 -12.08 -5.45
C GLU A 37 -7.09 -11.42 -6.77
N LYS A 38 -7.97 -10.41 -6.72
CA LYS A 38 -8.51 -9.77 -7.91
C LYS A 38 -7.56 -8.70 -8.49
N PHE A 39 -6.87 -7.95 -7.64
CA PHE A 39 -6.10 -6.78 -8.06
C PHE A 39 -4.60 -6.90 -7.78
N GLY A 40 -4.12 -8.00 -7.20
CA GLY A 40 -2.72 -8.18 -6.84
C GLY A 40 -2.21 -7.14 -5.83
N GLN A 41 -3.11 -6.58 -5.02
CA GLN A 41 -2.80 -5.47 -4.11
C GLN A 41 -1.88 -5.92 -2.98
N HIS A 42 -0.62 -5.50 -3.03
CA HIS A 42 0.34 -5.64 -1.95
C HIS A 42 0.58 -4.27 -1.30
N ILE A 43 0.19 -4.16 -0.03
CA ILE A 43 0.28 -2.88 0.68
C ILE A 43 1.71 -2.67 1.18
N LEU A 44 2.31 -1.57 0.79
CA LEU A 44 3.57 -1.10 1.35
C LEU A 44 3.30 -0.52 2.75
N LYS A 45 3.51 -1.34 3.79
CA LYS A 45 3.22 -0.95 5.19
C LYS A 45 4.37 -0.22 5.86
N ASN A 46 5.62 -0.50 5.45
CA ASN A 46 6.79 0.09 6.10
C ASN A 46 7.02 1.53 5.65
N PRO A 47 6.88 2.52 6.53
CA PRO A 47 7.04 3.93 6.19
C PRO A 47 8.47 4.31 5.77
N LEU A 48 9.49 3.61 6.30
CA LEU A 48 10.89 3.86 5.94
C LEU A 48 11.20 3.38 4.53
N VAL A 49 10.62 2.24 4.12
CA VAL A 49 10.74 1.75 2.75
C VAL A 49 10.05 2.71 1.78
N ALA A 50 8.84 3.16 2.11
CA ALA A 50 8.11 4.14 1.30
C ALA A 50 8.91 5.45 1.15
N GLN A 51 9.53 5.93 2.21
CA GLN A 51 10.39 7.12 2.16
C GLN A 51 11.62 6.86 1.29
N GLY A 52 12.31 5.73 1.48
CA GLY A 52 13.50 5.38 0.68
C GLY A 52 13.21 5.27 -0.82
N ILE A 53 12.01 4.84 -1.23
CA ILE A 53 11.59 4.82 -2.64
C ILE A 53 11.49 6.26 -3.17
N VAL A 54 10.83 7.14 -2.44
CA VAL A 54 10.64 8.55 -2.85
C VAL A 54 11.98 9.30 -2.87
N ASP A 55 12.86 9.06 -1.90
CA ASP A 55 14.19 9.67 -1.84
C ASP A 55 15.06 9.28 -3.06
N LYS A 56 14.96 8.01 -3.50
CA LYS A 56 15.64 7.54 -4.72
C LYS A 56 15.17 8.24 -6.00
N ALA A 57 13.94 8.71 -6.04
CA ALA A 57 13.40 9.43 -7.19
C ALA A 57 14.02 10.81 -7.35
N SER A 58 14.66 11.35 -6.32
CA SER A 58 15.27 12.69 -6.31
C SER A 58 14.31 13.74 -6.91
N LEU A 59 13.10 13.80 -6.33
CA LEU A 59 12.03 14.66 -6.82
C LEU A 59 12.39 16.13 -6.73
N LYS A 60 11.96 16.88 -7.73
CA LYS A 60 12.06 18.34 -7.76
C LYS A 60 10.70 18.97 -7.46
N PRO A 61 10.65 20.17 -6.85
CA PRO A 61 9.38 20.88 -6.61
C PRO A 61 8.59 21.22 -7.88
N THR A 62 9.21 21.07 -9.05
CA THR A 62 8.59 21.30 -10.37
C THR A 62 8.07 20.04 -11.01
N ASP A 63 8.39 18.86 -10.47
CA ASP A 63 8.06 17.59 -11.09
C ASP A 63 6.56 17.28 -11.03
N VAL A 64 6.05 16.73 -12.13
CA VAL A 64 4.79 16.02 -12.21
C VAL A 64 5.10 14.53 -12.08
N VAL A 65 4.52 13.88 -11.08
CA VAL A 65 4.79 12.47 -10.79
C VAL A 65 3.58 11.62 -11.17
N LEU A 66 3.81 10.54 -11.91
CA LEU A 66 2.83 9.49 -12.15
C LEU A 66 3.04 8.40 -11.08
N GLU A 67 2.00 8.08 -10.33
CA GLU A 67 1.97 6.92 -9.43
C GLU A 67 0.98 5.89 -9.96
N VAL A 68 1.43 4.65 -10.09
CA VAL A 68 0.58 3.53 -10.52
C VAL A 68 0.22 2.67 -9.33
N GLY A 69 -1.08 2.50 -9.09
CA GLY A 69 -1.59 1.67 -8.01
C GLY A 69 -1.23 2.23 -6.61
N PRO A 70 -1.70 3.42 -6.25
CA PRO A 70 -1.36 4.07 -4.98
C PRO A 70 -1.81 3.29 -3.75
N GLY A 71 -2.79 2.39 -3.91
CA GLY A 71 -3.37 1.63 -2.81
C GLY A 71 -3.87 2.56 -1.70
N THR A 72 -3.34 2.40 -0.48
CA THR A 72 -3.69 3.27 0.66
C THR A 72 -3.07 4.66 0.60
N GLY A 73 -2.24 4.96 -0.39
CA GLY A 73 -1.59 6.27 -0.55
C GLY A 73 -0.37 6.49 0.35
N ASN A 74 0.31 5.43 0.78
CA ASN A 74 1.51 5.57 1.61
C ASN A 74 2.70 6.18 0.88
N LEU A 75 2.84 5.91 -0.42
CA LEU A 75 3.78 6.62 -1.30
C LEU A 75 3.22 8.00 -1.67
N THR A 76 1.95 8.06 -2.07
CA THR A 76 1.30 9.27 -2.57
C THR A 76 1.50 10.48 -1.65
N VAL A 77 1.28 10.32 -0.34
CA VAL A 77 1.43 11.45 0.60
C VAL A 77 2.85 11.98 0.64
N ARG A 78 3.86 11.12 0.55
CA ARG A 78 5.28 11.52 0.54
C ARG A 78 5.68 12.18 -0.77
N ILE A 79 5.11 11.72 -1.87
CA ILE A 79 5.33 12.33 -3.20
C ILE A 79 4.70 13.73 -3.23
N LEU A 80 3.48 13.88 -2.68
CA LEU A 80 2.77 15.16 -2.61
C LEU A 80 3.53 16.23 -1.82
N ASP A 81 4.29 15.82 -0.79
CA ASP A 81 5.12 16.73 0.01
C ASP A 81 6.24 17.37 -0.83
N GLN A 82 6.76 16.67 -1.85
CA GLN A 82 7.94 17.07 -2.62
C GLN A 82 7.62 17.55 -4.04
N ALA A 83 6.62 16.95 -4.70
CA ALA A 83 6.29 17.21 -6.09
C ALA A 83 5.38 18.43 -6.29
N LYS A 84 5.36 18.96 -7.52
CA LYS A 84 4.40 19.97 -7.96
C LYS A 84 2.99 19.41 -8.07
N ARG A 85 2.87 18.19 -8.64
CA ARG A 85 1.59 17.51 -8.90
C ARG A 85 1.82 16.01 -8.90
N VAL A 86 0.82 15.27 -8.46
CA VAL A 86 0.80 13.80 -8.52
C VAL A 86 -0.44 13.37 -9.27
N VAL A 87 -0.24 12.60 -10.33
CA VAL A 87 -1.32 11.92 -11.04
C VAL A 87 -1.26 10.46 -10.67
N VAL A 88 -2.30 9.93 -10.06
CA VAL A 88 -2.40 8.52 -9.71
C VAL A 88 -3.33 7.80 -10.67
N VAL A 89 -2.95 6.60 -11.10
CA VAL A 89 -3.82 5.71 -11.86
C VAL A 89 -4.18 4.52 -10.98
N GLU A 90 -5.47 4.38 -10.66
CA GLU A 90 -5.98 3.34 -9.77
C GLU A 90 -7.14 2.59 -10.42
N MET A 91 -7.07 1.27 -10.38
CA MET A 91 -8.09 0.41 -10.97
C MET A 91 -9.28 0.17 -10.04
N ASP A 92 -9.06 0.21 -8.72
CA ASP A 92 -10.10 0.02 -7.71
C ASP A 92 -10.70 1.37 -7.28
N PRO A 93 -11.97 1.68 -7.63
CA PRO A 93 -12.60 2.94 -7.26
C PRO A 93 -12.65 3.19 -5.75
N ARG A 94 -12.67 2.11 -4.94
CA ARG A 94 -12.67 2.21 -3.47
C ARG A 94 -11.34 2.76 -2.97
N MET A 95 -10.22 2.31 -3.56
CA MET A 95 -8.88 2.83 -3.24
C MET A 95 -8.74 4.28 -3.68
N GLY A 96 -9.24 4.64 -4.86
CA GLY A 96 -9.25 6.02 -5.32
C GLY A 96 -10.05 6.95 -4.38
N ALA A 97 -11.21 6.49 -3.90
CA ALA A 97 -12.02 7.24 -2.93
C ALA A 97 -11.31 7.41 -1.57
N GLU A 98 -10.70 6.35 -1.05
CA GLU A 98 -9.92 6.38 0.21
C GLU A 98 -8.72 7.33 0.10
N LEU A 99 -8.01 7.29 -1.04
CA LEU A 99 -6.91 8.22 -1.29
C LEU A 99 -7.37 9.67 -1.32
N THR A 100 -8.46 9.96 -2.02
CA THR A 100 -9.05 11.31 -2.07
C THR A 100 -9.44 11.79 -0.67
N LYS A 101 -10.08 10.93 0.12
CA LYS A 101 -10.45 11.23 1.51
C LYS A 101 -9.24 11.51 2.40
N ARG A 102 -8.14 10.78 2.19
CA ARG A 102 -6.90 10.94 2.96
C ARG A 102 -6.26 12.32 2.84
N VAL A 103 -6.41 12.96 1.68
CA VAL A 103 -5.87 14.31 1.41
C VAL A 103 -6.92 15.41 1.49
N GLN A 104 -8.18 15.06 1.69
CA GLN A 104 -9.30 16.01 1.75
C GLN A 104 -9.08 17.07 2.83
N GLY A 105 -9.30 18.33 2.48
CA GLY A 105 -9.12 19.47 3.37
C GLY A 105 -7.66 19.88 3.63
N LYS A 106 -6.70 19.19 3.01
CA LYS A 106 -5.27 19.53 3.12
C LYS A 106 -4.82 20.33 1.90
N PRO A 107 -3.73 21.13 2.01
CA PRO A 107 -3.16 21.86 0.88
C PRO A 107 -2.78 20.95 -0.30
N GLU A 108 -2.33 19.73 -0.01
CA GLU A 108 -1.89 18.72 -0.97
C GLU A 108 -3.02 18.21 -1.86
N GLN A 109 -4.28 18.37 -1.44
CA GLN A 109 -5.45 17.99 -2.24
C GLN A 109 -5.43 18.61 -3.64
N ARG A 110 -4.96 19.85 -3.77
CA ARG A 110 -4.90 20.57 -5.05
C ARG A 110 -3.83 20.02 -5.99
N LYS A 111 -2.86 19.28 -5.45
CA LYS A 111 -1.77 18.69 -6.21
C LYS A 111 -2.10 17.26 -6.69
N LEU A 112 -3.15 16.63 -6.14
CA LEU A 112 -3.53 15.26 -6.45
C LEU A 112 -4.59 15.21 -7.55
N GLU A 113 -4.33 14.40 -8.57
CA GLU A 113 -5.31 13.99 -9.57
C GLU A 113 -5.45 12.48 -9.54
N VAL A 114 -6.69 11.99 -9.46
CA VAL A 114 -7.00 10.55 -9.44
C VAL A 114 -7.68 10.18 -10.75
N VAL A 115 -7.04 9.29 -11.50
CA VAL A 115 -7.54 8.69 -12.74
C VAL A 115 -7.95 7.26 -12.43
N LEU A 116 -9.25 6.98 -12.52
CA LEU A 116 -9.75 5.62 -12.33
C LEU A 116 -9.65 4.84 -13.64
N GLY A 117 -8.97 3.69 -13.59
CA GLY A 117 -8.85 2.81 -14.75
C GLY A 117 -7.65 1.87 -14.68
N ASP A 118 -7.61 0.97 -15.66
CA ASP A 118 -6.47 0.08 -15.90
C ASP A 118 -5.33 0.88 -16.54
N VAL A 119 -4.21 0.99 -15.87
CA VAL A 119 -3.04 1.74 -16.35
C VAL A 119 -2.54 1.28 -17.71
N ILE A 120 -2.71 -0.01 -18.04
CA ILE A 120 -2.29 -0.56 -19.32
C ILE A 120 -3.17 -0.03 -20.46
N LYS A 121 -4.46 0.19 -20.22
CA LYS A 121 -5.44 0.65 -21.20
C LYS A 121 -5.63 2.16 -21.22
N THR A 122 -5.45 2.80 -20.06
CA THR A 122 -5.66 4.24 -19.89
C THR A 122 -4.55 5.04 -20.57
N PRO A 123 -4.85 6.05 -21.40
CA PRO A 123 -3.83 6.98 -21.88
C PRO A 123 -3.10 7.64 -20.71
N LEU A 124 -1.77 7.65 -20.75
CA LEU A 124 -1.00 8.27 -19.70
C LEU A 124 -0.88 9.79 -19.94
N PRO A 125 -1.03 10.62 -18.90
CA PRO A 125 -0.80 12.06 -19.01
C PRO A 125 0.70 12.37 -19.15
N TYR A 126 1.02 13.66 -19.23
CA TYR A 126 2.41 14.11 -19.06
C TYR A 126 2.89 13.85 -17.63
N PHE A 127 4.14 13.40 -17.50
CA PHE A 127 4.84 13.26 -16.21
C PHE A 127 6.36 13.32 -16.42
N ASP A 128 7.07 13.71 -15.37
CA ASP A 128 8.54 13.75 -15.32
C ASP A 128 9.13 12.51 -14.67
N VAL A 129 8.41 11.91 -13.73
CA VAL A 129 8.84 10.75 -12.95
C VAL A 129 7.69 9.78 -12.76
N VAL A 130 7.99 8.48 -12.79
CA VAL A 130 7.06 7.41 -12.40
C VAL A 130 7.53 6.80 -11.08
N ILE A 131 6.62 6.65 -10.14
CA ILE A 131 6.84 5.91 -8.90
C ILE A 131 5.72 4.89 -8.76
N SER A 132 6.05 3.62 -8.48
CA SER A 132 5.04 2.59 -8.36
C SER A 132 5.48 1.42 -7.48
N ASN A 133 4.58 0.99 -6.62
CA ASN A 133 4.63 -0.34 -6.03
C ASN A 133 3.74 -1.28 -6.85
N THR A 134 4.23 -1.63 -8.04
CA THR A 134 3.45 -2.32 -9.09
C THR A 134 3.19 -3.78 -8.75
N PRO A 135 1.96 -4.29 -8.92
CA PRO A 135 1.70 -5.73 -8.92
C PRO A 135 2.51 -6.45 -10.00
N TYR A 136 3.10 -7.59 -9.66
CA TYR A 136 3.96 -8.35 -10.59
C TYR A 136 3.27 -8.71 -11.91
N GLN A 137 1.95 -8.94 -11.87
CA GLN A 137 1.17 -9.35 -13.04
C GLN A 137 1.17 -8.31 -14.17
N ILE A 138 1.34 -7.02 -13.85
CA ILE A 138 1.32 -5.94 -14.84
C ILE A 138 2.69 -5.29 -15.07
N SER A 139 3.75 -5.78 -14.41
CA SER A 139 5.08 -5.16 -14.48
C SER A 139 5.61 -5.10 -15.91
N SER A 140 5.61 -6.23 -16.63
CA SER A 140 6.12 -6.25 -18.02
C SER A 140 5.31 -5.35 -18.96
N PRO A 141 3.97 -5.47 -19.07
CA PRO A 141 3.20 -4.59 -19.94
C PRO A 141 3.31 -3.12 -19.55
N LEU A 142 3.45 -2.79 -18.25
CA LEU A 142 3.68 -1.42 -17.80
C LEU A 142 5.03 -0.88 -18.30
N VAL A 143 6.10 -1.66 -18.18
CA VAL A 143 7.43 -1.27 -18.66
C VAL A 143 7.40 -0.97 -20.16
N PHE A 144 6.81 -1.84 -20.97
CA PHE A 144 6.69 -1.60 -22.42
C PHE A 144 5.86 -0.36 -22.73
N LYS A 145 4.78 -0.12 -22.01
CA LYS A 145 3.99 1.09 -22.14
C LYS A 145 4.78 2.35 -21.81
N LEU A 146 5.56 2.34 -20.72
CA LEU A 146 6.41 3.46 -20.32
C LEU A 146 7.52 3.72 -21.35
N LEU A 147 8.16 2.68 -21.88
CA LEU A 147 9.19 2.83 -22.92
C LEU A 147 8.65 3.43 -24.23
N SER A 148 7.37 3.21 -24.52
CA SER A 148 6.68 3.76 -25.69
C SER A 148 6.11 5.16 -25.44
N HIS A 149 6.09 5.63 -24.17
CA HIS A 149 5.49 6.91 -23.79
C HIS A 149 6.28 8.11 -24.35
N ARG A 150 5.57 9.13 -24.78
CA ARG A 150 6.11 10.42 -25.21
C ARG A 150 5.29 11.57 -24.63
N PRO A 151 5.91 12.65 -24.19
CA PRO A 151 7.38 12.91 -24.16
C PRO A 151 8.11 12.00 -23.16
N LEU A 152 9.43 11.88 -23.32
CA LEU A 152 10.26 11.07 -22.42
C LEU A 152 10.23 11.62 -20.99
N PHE A 153 10.12 10.72 -20.04
CA PHE A 153 10.25 11.03 -18.61
C PHE A 153 11.70 10.80 -18.12
N ARG A 154 12.03 11.38 -16.97
CA ARG A 154 13.41 11.35 -16.44
C ARG A 154 13.73 10.03 -15.77
N CYS A 155 12.78 9.47 -15.00
CA CYS A 155 13.04 8.36 -14.11
C CYS A 155 11.77 7.53 -13.86
N ALA A 156 11.94 6.21 -13.68
CA ALA A 156 10.92 5.29 -13.18
C ALA A 156 11.52 4.46 -12.03
N ILE A 157 10.79 4.35 -10.90
CA ILE A 157 11.16 3.61 -9.68
C ILE A 157 10.00 2.75 -9.24
#